data_8a41f6b3368da52f87cab630de3bf075
#
_entry.id   8a41f6b3368da52f87cab630de3bf075
#
_cell.length_a   1.000
_cell.length_b   1.000
_cell.length_c   1.000
_cell.angle_alpha   90.00
_cell.angle_beta   90.00
_cell.angle_gamma   90.00
#
_symmetry.space_group_name_H-M   'P 1'
#
loop_
_entity.id
_entity.type
_entity.pdbx_description
1 polymer ?
#
loop_
_entity_poly.entity_id
_entity_poly.type
_entity_poly.pdbx_seq_one_letter_code
_entity_poly.pdbx_strand_id
1 'polypeptide(L)'
;MADGRWAKPDRITTKADPVRLEIFNNLYQFIAEQMGIVLQNTAVSVNIKERLDFSCAVFDGEGFLVANAPHIPVHLGSMSESVQSLINHISLEQIQPGNVYLSNNPYNGGTHLPDVTVITPVFVDDHDTPVFFVASRGHQADIGGITPGSMPPNSRVIQEEGILFDNFTLVNNGSFREQELRELLSNHEYPARNIEQNIADFQAQIAANNRGVQELQKICDRYTLDTVRAYMGFVQDNAEESVRKVISSLQDGEFRVQLDNDAEIQVSIAIAQQDRSATIDFTGTSAQLNSNFNAPSAVTQAAVLYVFRSLIEENIPLNAGCLKPLTIIIPEGCMLNPVYPAAVVAGNVETSQKITDCLYGALGIMAASQGTMNNFTFGNEKYQYYETICGGSGAGQSFNGTDAVQTHMTNSRLTDPEVLELRFPVLLKDFSIRENSGGEGKYRGGNGVRRKVLFREKMTANILSSCRKVAPLGLLGGASGKVGKNYVIRKDGKEEILDSTATVDMESGDMFVIETPGGGGFGMID
;
A
#
# COMPACT_ATOMS: atom_id res chain seq x y z
N MET A 1 -50.78 7.27 7.20
CA MET A 1 -49.54 6.98 7.93
C MET A 1 -49.27 5.50 7.72
N ALA A 2 -48.45 5.13 6.77
CA ALA A 2 -48.10 3.75 6.46
C ALA A 2 -46.95 3.34 7.37
N ASP A 3 -47.18 2.30 8.16
CA ASP A 3 -46.26 1.70 9.11
C ASP A 3 -45.13 1.03 8.31
N GLY A 4 -43.96 1.69 8.25
CA GLY A 4 -42.80 1.29 7.46
C GLY A 4 -42.01 0.12 8.04
N ARG A 5 -42.68 -0.96 8.41
CA ARG A 5 -42.03 -2.22 8.76
C ARG A 5 -41.65 -2.97 7.51
N TRP A 6 -40.38 -2.88 7.14
CA TRP A 6 -39.80 -3.79 6.14
C TRP A 6 -39.95 -5.23 6.65
N ALA A 7 -40.52 -6.10 5.85
CA ALA A 7 -40.64 -7.52 6.16
C ALA A 7 -39.24 -8.09 6.48
N LYS A 8 -39.12 -8.81 7.60
CA LYS A 8 -37.88 -9.56 7.92
C LYS A 8 -37.59 -10.52 6.77
N PRO A 9 -36.36 -10.57 6.25
CA PRO A 9 -36.06 -11.45 5.12
C PRO A 9 -36.22 -12.92 5.52
N ASP A 10 -36.77 -13.70 4.61
CA ASP A 10 -36.92 -15.15 4.73
C ASP A 10 -35.58 -15.86 4.93
N ARG A 11 -35.63 -17.06 5.51
CA ARG A 11 -34.52 -17.94 5.86
C ARG A 11 -33.41 -17.95 4.83
N ILE A 12 -32.15 -17.90 5.30
CA ILE A 12 -30.92 -18.06 4.54
C ILE A 12 -31.04 -19.34 3.70
N THR A 13 -31.00 -19.19 2.36
CA THR A 13 -30.82 -20.32 1.45
C THR A 13 -29.34 -20.65 1.41
N THR A 14 -28.97 -21.93 1.23
CA THR A 14 -27.57 -22.39 1.10
C THR A 14 -26.89 -21.91 -0.19
N LYS A 15 -27.57 -21.10 -1.01
CA LYS A 15 -27.05 -20.50 -2.25
C LYS A 15 -27.20 -18.99 -2.19
N ALA A 16 -26.14 -18.27 -2.60
CA ALA A 16 -26.18 -16.83 -2.76
C ALA A 16 -27.24 -16.43 -3.76
N ASP A 17 -28.13 -15.51 -3.37
CA ASP A 17 -28.99 -14.79 -4.30
C ASP A 17 -28.16 -13.72 -5.03
N PRO A 18 -28.10 -13.71 -6.38
CA PRO A 18 -27.25 -12.78 -7.12
C PRO A 18 -27.57 -11.31 -6.86
N VAL A 19 -28.83 -10.96 -6.67
CA VAL A 19 -29.24 -9.57 -6.38
C VAL A 19 -28.78 -9.16 -4.98
N ARG A 20 -28.97 -10.04 -4.00
CA ARG A 20 -28.48 -9.80 -2.64
C ARG A 20 -26.95 -9.78 -2.59
N LEU A 21 -26.27 -10.61 -3.36
CA LEU A 21 -24.81 -10.60 -3.45
C LEU A 21 -24.29 -9.23 -3.88
N GLU A 22 -24.89 -8.64 -4.92
CA GLU A 22 -24.55 -7.29 -5.37
C GLU A 22 -24.86 -6.22 -4.31
N ILE A 23 -26.01 -6.34 -3.63
CA ILE A 23 -26.37 -5.43 -2.53
C ILE A 23 -25.34 -5.50 -1.41
N PHE A 24 -24.93 -6.69 -0.96
CA PHE A 24 -23.98 -6.85 0.14
C PHE A 24 -22.57 -6.43 -0.27
N ASN A 25 -22.13 -6.72 -1.50
CA ASN A 25 -20.90 -6.19 -2.08
C ASN A 25 -20.83 -4.67 -1.92
N ASN A 26 -21.85 -3.98 -2.40
CA ASN A 26 -21.92 -2.51 -2.33
C ASN A 26 -22.03 -2.01 -0.88
N LEU A 27 -22.74 -2.72 0.01
CA LEU A 27 -22.86 -2.34 1.42
C LEU A 27 -21.50 -2.41 2.14
N TYR A 28 -20.74 -3.50 1.97
CA TYR A 28 -19.43 -3.64 2.60
C TYR A 28 -18.42 -2.62 2.07
N GLN A 29 -18.40 -2.40 0.75
CA GLN A 29 -17.56 -1.37 0.14
C GLN A 29 -17.93 0.02 0.66
N PHE A 30 -19.22 0.35 0.72
CA PHE A 30 -19.72 1.62 1.25
C PHE A 30 -19.28 1.86 2.70
N ILE A 31 -19.26 0.81 3.55
CA ILE A 31 -18.77 0.93 4.93
C ILE A 31 -17.31 1.39 4.93
N ALA A 32 -16.45 0.76 4.14
CA ALA A 32 -15.04 1.14 4.04
C ALA A 32 -14.86 2.56 3.47
N GLU A 33 -15.69 2.97 2.51
CA GLU A 33 -15.71 4.34 1.97
C GLU A 33 -16.11 5.37 3.04
N GLN A 34 -17.15 5.08 3.84
CA GLN A 34 -17.56 5.97 4.95
C GLN A 34 -16.46 6.10 6.01
N MET A 35 -15.75 5.02 6.33
CA MET A 35 -14.56 5.07 7.20
C MET A 35 -13.50 6.01 6.61
N GLY A 36 -13.19 5.87 5.32
CA GLY A 36 -12.20 6.70 4.62
C GLY A 36 -12.57 8.19 4.61
N ILE A 37 -13.85 8.53 4.40
CA ILE A 37 -14.35 9.92 4.47
C ILE A 37 -14.15 10.51 5.87
N VAL A 38 -14.44 9.73 6.92
CA VAL A 38 -14.22 10.19 8.30
C VAL A 38 -12.73 10.41 8.55
N LEU A 39 -11.87 9.47 8.14
CA LEU A 39 -10.42 9.57 8.32
C LEU A 39 -9.87 10.82 7.62
N GLN A 40 -10.17 11.02 6.35
CA GLN A 40 -9.74 12.20 5.58
C GLN A 40 -10.17 13.51 6.24
N ASN A 41 -11.41 13.59 6.74
CA ASN A 41 -11.95 14.83 7.29
C ASN A 41 -11.43 15.15 8.69
N THR A 42 -11.03 14.14 9.47
CA THR A 42 -10.60 14.32 10.87
C THR A 42 -9.09 14.30 11.05
N ALA A 43 -8.33 13.70 10.14
CA ALA A 43 -6.88 13.69 10.17
C ALA A 43 -6.28 15.11 9.97
N VAL A 44 -5.07 15.30 10.49
CA VAL A 44 -4.36 16.59 10.46
C VAL A 44 -3.10 16.57 9.60
N SER A 45 -2.47 15.39 9.42
CA SER A 45 -1.27 15.27 8.59
C SER A 45 -1.58 15.45 7.10
N VAL A 46 -0.61 15.98 6.37
CA VAL A 46 -0.69 16.13 4.91
C VAL A 46 -0.83 14.77 4.22
N ASN A 47 -0.13 13.76 4.73
CA ASN A 47 -0.14 12.41 4.16
C ASN A 47 -1.56 11.83 4.10
N ILE A 48 -2.28 11.85 5.21
CA ILE A 48 -3.63 11.29 5.28
C ILE A 48 -4.65 12.23 4.63
N LYS A 49 -4.62 13.53 4.99
CA LYS A 49 -5.66 14.49 4.60
C LYS A 49 -5.62 14.90 3.12
N GLU A 50 -4.43 15.23 2.61
CA GLU A 50 -4.25 15.79 1.28
C GLU A 50 -3.86 14.71 0.26
N ARG A 51 -2.92 13.85 0.64
CA ARG A 51 -2.39 12.82 -0.25
C ARG A 51 -3.23 11.55 -0.29
N LEU A 52 -4.19 11.39 0.64
CA LEU A 52 -5.04 10.21 0.80
C LEU A 52 -4.21 8.92 0.96
N ASP A 53 -3.06 9.02 1.65
CA ASP A 53 -2.16 7.91 1.88
C ASP A 53 -2.64 7.08 3.09
N PHE A 54 -3.80 6.48 2.91
CA PHE A 54 -4.47 5.64 3.89
C PHE A 54 -5.36 4.59 3.22
N SER A 55 -5.79 3.61 4.01
CA SER A 55 -6.76 2.60 3.58
C SER A 55 -7.69 2.23 4.73
N CYS A 56 -8.94 1.93 4.39
CA CYS A 56 -9.96 1.43 5.31
C CYS A 56 -10.56 0.14 4.75
N ALA A 57 -10.82 -0.83 5.64
CA ALA A 57 -11.29 -2.14 5.23
C ALA A 57 -12.14 -2.81 6.31
N VAL A 58 -12.97 -3.77 5.86
CA VAL A 58 -13.85 -4.62 6.66
C VAL A 58 -13.36 -6.06 6.54
N PHE A 59 -13.31 -6.77 7.65
CA PHE A 59 -12.84 -8.15 7.76
C PHE A 59 -13.91 -9.01 8.46
N ASP A 60 -13.92 -10.29 8.11
CA ASP A 60 -14.72 -11.30 8.83
C ASP A 60 -14.14 -11.61 10.22
N GLY A 61 -14.79 -12.53 10.94
CA GLY A 61 -14.38 -12.92 12.29
C GLY A 61 -13.04 -13.66 12.38
N GLU A 62 -12.50 -14.12 11.26
CA GLU A 62 -11.20 -14.78 11.16
C GLU A 62 -10.09 -13.83 10.68
N GLY A 63 -10.44 -12.56 10.42
CA GLY A 63 -9.50 -11.52 9.97
C GLY A 63 -9.23 -11.50 8.47
N PHE A 64 -10.02 -12.20 7.66
CA PHE A 64 -9.91 -12.16 6.21
C PHE A 64 -10.63 -10.94 5.63
N LEU A 65 -9.98 -10.29 4.68
CA LEU A 65 -10.54 -9.12 3.99
C LEU A 65 -11.83 -9.48 3.24
N VAL A 66 -12.90 -8.75 3.55
CA VAL A 66 -14.21 -8.88 2.88
C VAL A 66 -14.38 -7.79 1.84
N ALA A 67 -14.13 -6.54 2.22
CA ALA A 67 -14.25 -5.39 1.33
C ALA A 67 -13.39 -4.22 1.81
N ASN A 68 -13.08 -3.35 0.86
CA ASN A 68 -12.29 -2.15 1.06
C ASN A 68 -12.82 -1.03 0.17
N ALA A 69 -12.49 0.21 0.50
CA ALA A 69 -12.62 1.32 -0.42
C ALA A 69 -11.49 1.30 -1.48
N PRO A 70 -11.60 2.06 -2.58
CA PRO A 70 -10.55 2.15 -3.61
C PRO A 70 -9.34 2.97 -3.12
N HIS A 71 -8.66 2.48 -2.09
CA HIS A 71 -7.51 3.07 -1.42
C HIS A 71 -6.19 2.49 -1.94
N ILE A 72 -5.11 2.60 -1.14
CA ILE A 72 -3.74 2.24 -1.53
C ILE A 72 -3.59 0.71 -1.71
N PRO A 73 -3.21 0.22 -2.90
CA PRO A 73 -3.19 -1.22 -3.18
C PRO A 73 -2.26 -2.04 -2.26
N VAL A 74 -1.06 -1.54 -1.94
CA VAL A 74 -0.14 -2.25 -1.05
C VAL A 74 -0.68 -2.39 0.37
N HIS A 75 -1.45 -1.42 0.86
CA HIS A 75 -2.10 -1.51 2.15
C HIS A 75 -3.16 -2.61 2.16
N LEU A 76 -4.05 -2.58 1.16
CA LEU A 76 -5.23 -3.44 1.11
C LEU A 76 -4.87 -4.93 1.05
N GLY A 77 -3.85 -5.28 0.26
CA GLY A 77 -3.41 -6.66 0.13
C GLY A 77 -2.71 -7.20 1.38
N SER A 78 -2.18 -6.33 2.25
CA SER A 78 -1.43 -6.73 3.45
C SER A 78 -2.20 -6.59 4.76
N MET A 79 -3.35 -5.89 4.78
CA MET A 79 -4.07 -5.62 6.04
C MET A 79 -4.68 -6.87 6.68
N SER A 80 -5.05 -7.91 5.91
CA SER A 80 -5.49 -9.20 6.46
C SER A 80 -4.43 -9.82 7.36
N GLU A 81 -3.17 -9.80 6.93
CA GLU A 81 -2.05 -10.33 7.72
C GLU A 81 -1.93 -9.62 9.08
N SER A 82 -2.15 -8.29 9.13
CA SER A 82 -2.12 -7.54 10.38
C SER A 82 -3.26 -7.92 11.33
N VAL A 83 -4.48 -8.13 10.80
CA VAL A 83 -5.63 -8.54 11.63
C VAL A 83 -5.47 -9.97 12.12
N GLN A 84 -5.01 -10.89 11.26
CA GLN A 84 -4.74 -12.28 11.63
C GLN A 84 -3.60 -12.40 12.65
N SER A 85 -2.55 -11.57 12.50
CA SER A 85 -1.47 -11.49 13.48
C SER A 85 -2.00 -11.08 14.86
N LEU A 86 -2.89 -10.09 14.93
CA LEU A 86 -3.54 -9.72 16.19
C LEU A 86 -4.32 -10.89 16.80
N ILE A 87 -5.14 -11.59 16.00
CA ILE A 87 -5.94 -12.73 16.46
C ILE A 87 -5.04 -13.87 16.98
N ASN A 88 -3.94 -14.14 16.27
CA ASN A 88 -2.99 -15.18 16.68
C ASN A 88 -2.19 -14.81 17.94
N HIS A 89 -1.93 -13.50 18.15
CA HIS A 89 -1.16 -13.02 19.30
C HIS A 89 -1.99 -12.97 20.59
N ILE A 90 -3.25 -12.50 20.51
CA ILE A 90 -4.09 -12.21 21.71
C ILE A 90 -5.14 -13.30 21.95
N SER A 91 -5.50 -14.09 20.95
CA SER A 91 -6.67 -14.98 20.87
C SER A 91 -8.03 -14.25 20.97
N LEU A 92 -9.04 -14.79 20.29
CA LEU A 92 -10.37 -14.13 20.19
C LEU A 92 -11.04 -13.98 21.55
N GLU A 93 -10.85 -14.96 22.46
CA GLU A 93 -11.47 -14.98 23.78
C GLU A 93 -10.88 -13.92 24.73
N GLN A 94 -9.68 -13.43 24.45
CA GLN A 94 -9.01 -12.39 25.25
C GLN A 94 -9.29 -10.98 24.75
N ILE A 95 -9.79 -10.86 23.52
CA ILE A 95 -10.16 -9.57 22.94
C ILE A 95 -11.46 -9.09 23.61
N GLN A 96 -11.43 -7.91 24.23
CA GLN A 96 -12.55 -7.37 24.99
C GLN A 96 -13.29 -6.26 24.21
N PRO A 97 -14.62 -6.10 24.41
CA PRO A 97 -15.37 -4.96 23.89
C PRO A 97 -14.74 -3.63 24.31
N GLY A 98 -14.68 -2.68 23.38
CA GLY A 98 -14.09 -1.36 23.62
C GLY A 98 -12.57 -1.30 23.54
N ASN A 99 -11.88 -2.41 23.21
CA ASN A 99 -10.46 -2.40 22.92
C ASN A 99 -10.20 -2.01 21.46
N VAL A 100 -9.09 -1.31 21.24
CA VAL A 100 -8.55 -0.98 19.91
C VAL A 100 -7.05 -1.22 19.93
N TYR A 101 -6.53 -1.76 18.87
CA TYR A 101 -5.12 -2.16 18.77
C TYR A 101 -4.38 -1.38 17.69
N LEU A 102 -3.08 -1.22 17.90
CA LEU A 102 -2.16 -0.50 17.00
C LEU A 102 -1.01 -1.43 16.61
N SER A 103 -0.73 -1.56 15.31
CA SER A 103 0.39 -2.37 14.81
C SER A 103 0.99 -1.79 13.53
N ASN A 104 2.33 -1.91 13.41
CA ASN A 104 3.06 -1.64 12.16
C ASN A 104 4.22 -2.63 11.97
N ASN A 105 4.30 -3.69 12.78
CA ASN A 105 5.42 -4.64 12.76
C ASN A 105 5.51 -5.38 11.41
N PRO A 106 6.56 -5.13 10.58
CA PRO A 106 6.70 -5.72 9.25
C PRO A 106 6.96 -7.22 9.26
N TYR A 107 7.43 -7.77 10.37
CA TYR A 107 7.64 -9.22 10.55
C TYR A 107 6.40 -9.92 11.07
N ASN A 108 5.34 -9.17 11.33
CA ASN A 108 4.11 -9.65 11.96
C ASN A 108 2.87 -9.02 11.28
N GLY A 109 2.81 -9.10 9.94
CA GLY A 109 1.69 -8.65 9.13
C GLY A 109 1.69 -7.16 8.76
N GLY A 110 2.67 -6.37 9.21
CA GLY A 110 2.88 -4.99 8.75
C GLY A 110 3.64 -4.92 7.43
N THR A 111 3.83 -3.72 6.92
CA THR A 111 4.55 -3.45 5.66
C THR A 111 5.84 -2.68 5.89
N HIS A 112 5.76 -1.42 6.31
CA HIS A 112 6.86 -0.60 6.80
C HIS A 112 6.37 0.28 7.95
N LEU A 113 7.28 0.81 8.77
CA LEU A 113 6.89 1.43 10.05
C LEU A 113 5.95 2.64 9.93
N PRO A 114 6.07 3.54 8.90
CA PRO A 114 5.13 4.66 8.77
C PRO A 114 3.67 4.24 8.53
N ASP A 115 3.42 3.06 7.97
CA ASP A 115 2.09 2.51 7.70
C ASP A 115 1.49 1.89 8.97
N VAL A 116 0.92 2.72 9.83
CA VAL A 116 0.37 2.28 11.11
C VAL A 116 -1.08 1.87 10.96
N THR A 117 -1.38 0.64 11.36
CA THR A 117 -2.73 0.04 11.31
C THR A 117 -3.40 0.13 12.67
N VAL A 118 -4.58 0.74 12.72
CA VAL A 118 -5.50 0.70 13.85
C VAL A 118 -6.56 -0.34 13.57
N ILE A 119 -6.68 -1.34 14.46
CA ILE A 119 -7.61 -2.49 14.34
C ILE A 119 -8.64 -2.40 15.44
N THR A 120 -9.92 -2.44 15.07
CA THR A 120 -11.04 -2.42 16.01
C THR A 120 -11.88 -3.68 15.85
N PRO A 121 -11.97 -4.51 16.91
CA PRO A 121 -12.87 -5.66 16.96
C PRO A 121 -14.33 -5.20 16.99
N VAL A 122 -15.21 -5.91 16.30
CA VAL A 122 -16.65 -5.61 16.23
C VAL A 122 -17.44 -6.70 16.94
N PHE A 123 -18.12 -6.30 18.00
CA PHE A 123 -19.06 -7.15 18.74
C PHE A 123 -20.50 -6.81 18.33
N VAL A 124 -21.32 -7.83 18.19
CA VAL A 124 -22.74 -7.71 17.79
C VAL A 124 -23.56 -8.54 18.78
N ASP A 125 -24.66 -7.99 19.25
CA ASP A 125 -25.51 -8.61 20.26
C ASP A 125 -24.72 -9.02 21.54
N ASP A 126 -25.07 -10.14 22.14
CA ASP A 126 -24.45 -10.68 23.36
C ASP A 126 -23.30 -11.68 23.03
N HIS A 127 -22.63 -11.53 21.88
CA HIS A 127 -21.47 -12.38 21.57
C HIS A 127 -20.26 -12.02 22.42
N ASP A 128 -19.66 -13.02 23.06
CA ASP A 128 -18.49 -12.88 23.94
C ASP A 128 -17.17 -12.67 23.15
N THR A 129 -17.18 -12.97 21.84
CA THR A 129 -16.02 -12.81 20.96
C THR A 129 -16.35 -11.88 19.79
N PRO A 130 -15.37 -11.17 19.21
CA PRO A 130 -15.61 -10.33 18.04
C PRO A 130 -16.08 -11.19 16.86
N VAL A 131 -17.10 -10.69 16.16
CA VAL A 131 -17.69 -11.37 14.99
C VAL A 131 -17.18 -10.81 13.67
N PHE A 132 -16.60 -9.61 13.70
CA PHE A 132 -15.95 -8.92 12.57
C PHE A 132 -14.79 -8.07 13.09
N PHE A 133 -14.01 -7.56 12.15
CA PHE A 133 -13.02 -6.51 12.42
C PHE A 133 -13.16 -5.38 11.39
N VAL A 134 -12.83 -4.18 11.80
CA VAL A 134 -12.58 -3.05 10.91
C VAL A 134 -11.20 -2.52 11.17
N ALA A 135 -10.50 -2.11 10.14
CA ALA A 135 -9.19 -1.52 10.30
C ALA A 135 -8.98 -0.33 9.35
N SER A 136 -8.19 0.62 9.82
CA SER A 136 -7.65 1.70 9.02
C SER A 136 -6.13 1.70 9.12
N ARG A 137 -5.44 1.84 7.99
CA ARG A 137 -3.99 2.02 7.90
C ARG A 137 -3.71 3.40 7.37
N GLY A 138 -2.87 4.16 8.05
CA GLY A 138 -2.47 5.50 7.64
C GLY A 138 -0.96 5.64 7.64
N HIS A 139 -0.41 6.22 6.57
CA HIS A 139 1.01 6.56 6.50
C HIS A 139 1.27 7.80 7.35
N GLN A 140 1.87 7.60 8.53
CA GLN A 140 2.24 8.68 9.44
C GLN A 140 3.29 9.61 8.80
N ALA A 141 3.13 10.91 8.98
CA ALA A 141 4.08 11.89 8.42
C ALA A 141 5.49 11.74 8.98
N ASP A 142 5.60 11.33 10.24
CA ASP A 142 6.86 11.00 10.91
C ASP A 142 6.57 10.07 12.09
N ILE A 143 7.24 8.94 12.14
CA ILE A 143 7.17 7.95 13.23
C ILE A 143 8.55 7.73 13.86
N GLY A 144 9.44 8.72 13.77
CA GLY A 144 10.84 8.63 14.21
C GLY A 144 11.78 8.14 13.11
N GLY A 145 12.88 7.53 13.51
CA GLY A 145 13.93 7.10 12.58
C GLY A 145 14.97 8.16 12.29
N ILE A 146 16.03 7.76 11.57
CA ILE A 146 17.23 8.59 11.37
C ILE A 146 17.00 9.80 10.44
N THR A 147 15.89 9.85 9.68
CA THR A 147 15.58 10.97 8.78
C THR A 147 14.18 11.54 9.03
N PRO A 148 13.95 12.86 8.85
CA PRO A 148 12.62 13.42 8.85
C PRO A 148 11.73 12.75 7.79
N GLY A 149 10.47 12.45 8.17
CA GLY A 149 9.52 11.76 7.31
C GLY A 149 9.62 10.24 7.33
N SER A 150 10.50 9.66 8.19
CA SER A 150 10.61 8.21 8.46
C SER A 150 10.79 7.33 7.22
N MET A 151 11.43 7.86 6.18
CA MET A 151 11.75 7.17 4.92
C MET A 151 13.26 7.24 4.64
N PRO A 152 14.12 6.70 5.54
CA PRO A 152 15.55 6.80 5.38
C PRO A 152 16.01 6.07 4.11
N PRO A 153 16.82 6.71 3.23
CA PRO A 153 17.24 6.08 1.98
C PRO A 153 18.30 4.99 2.18
N ASN A 154 18.96 4.93 3.33
CA ASN A 154 20.13 4.07 3.55
C ASN A 154 20.09 3.29 4.88
N SER A 155 18.92 3.05 5.46
CA SER A 155 18.76 2.23 6.67
C SER A 155 19.19 0.77 6.43
N ARG A 156 19.67 0.12 7.49
CA ARG A 156 20.13 -1.28 7.47
C ARG A 156 19.40 -2.15 8.48
N VAL A 157 18.89 -1.55 9.53
CA VAL A 157 18.12 -2.20 10.58
C VAL A 157 16.82 -1.44 10.84
N ILE A 158 15.80 -2.14 11.28
CA ILE A 158 14.45 -1.59 11.46
C ILE A 158 14.40 -0.43 12.45
N GLN A 159 15.26 -0.41 13.47
CA GLN A 159 15.33 0.66 14.47
C GLN A 159 15.70 2.02 13.87
N GLU A 160 16.43 2.04 12.75
CA GLU A 160 16.78 3.25 12.02
C GLU A 160 15.58 3.83 11.26
N GLU A 161 14.52 3.04 11.03
CA GLU A 161 13.35 3.42 10.23
C GLU A 161 12.23 4.06 11.05
N GLY A 162 12.22 3.85 12.39
CA GLY A 162 11.25 4.45 13.28
C GLY A 162 10.80 3.55 14.41
N ILE A 163 9.66 3.88 14.99
CA ILE A 163 9.09 3.21 16.15
C ILE A 163 8.23 2.04 15.68
N LEU A 164 8.48 0.87 16.28
CA LEU A 164 7.76 -0.36 16.02
C LEU A 164 6.67 -0.58 17.06
N PHE A 165 5.44 -0.77 16.62
CA PHE A 165 4.30 -1.22 17.42
C PHE A 165 3.94 -2.65 17.06
N ASP A 166 3.87 -3.53 18.06
CA ASP A 166 3.46 -4.92 17.86
C ASP A 166 2.20 -5.21 18.68
N ASN A 167 1.04 -5.06 18.04
CA ASN A 167 -0.27 -5.27 18.64
C ASN A 167 -0.49 -4.49 19.95
N PHE A 168 -0.01 -3.23 20.01
CA PHE A 168 -0.18 -2.37 21.17
C PHE A 168 -1.66 -2.06 21.42
N THR A 169 -2.16 -2.32 22.64
CA THR A 169 -3.53 -1.94 23.02
C THR A 169 -3.62 -0.42 23.14
N LEU A 170 -4.15 0.22 22.10
CA LEU A 170 -4.28 1.69 21.99
C LEU A 170 -5.43 2.24 22.83
N VAL A 171 -6.57 1.53 22.82
CA VAL A 171 -7.72 1.80 23.68
C VAL A 171 -7.99 0.57 24.50
N ASN A 172 -8.09 0.71 25.81
CA ASN A 172 -8.38 -0.37 26.74
C ASN A 172 -9.72 -0.11 27.43
N ASN A 173 -10.72 -0.97 27.20
CA ASN A 173 -12.07 -0.83 27.73
C ASN A 173 -12.65 0.60 27.54
N GLY A 174 -12.51 1.15 26.34
CA GLY A 174 -12.97 2.50 25.99
C GLY A 174 -12.09 3.66 26.47
N SER A 175 -11.00 3.39 27.20
CA SER A 175 -10.05 4.40 27.66
C SER A 175 -8.84 4.50 26.73
N PHE A 176 -8.62 5.65 26.12
CA PHE A 176 -7.46 5.92 25.26
C PHE A 176 -6.18 6.01 26.09
N ARG A 177 -5.20 5.19 25.77
CA ARG A 177 -3.91 5.10 26.50
C ARG A 177 -2.89 6.13 25.96
N GLU A 178 -3.26 7.39 26.05
CA GLU A 178 -2.47 8.48 25.48
C GLU A 178 -1.08 8.60 26.10
N GLN A 179 -0.97 8.48 27.43
CA GLN A 179 0.30 8.66 28.13
C GLN A 179 1.32 7.60 27.71
N GLU A 180 0.92 6.32 27.70
CA GLU A 180 1.81 5.22 27.30
C GLU A 180 2.19 5.32 25.81
N LEU A 181 1.26 5.78 24.96
CA LEU A 181 1.56 6.04 23.56
C LEU A 181 2.61 7.15 23.41
N ARG A 182 2.48 8.26 24.16
CA ARG A 182 3.45 9.35 24.18
C ARG A 182 4.83 8.88 24.64
N GLU A 183 4.88 8.03 25.67
CA GLU A 183 6.11 7.43 26.16
C GLU A 183 6.78 6.57 25.09
N LEU A 184 6.03 5.74 24.35
CA LEU A 184 6.55 4.94 23.24
C LEU A 184 7.08 5.82 22.10
N LEU A 185 6.37 6.88 21.73
CA LEU A 185 6.75 7.80 20.65
C LEU A 185 7.98 8.65 20.99
N SER A 186 8.21 8.96 22.29
CA SER A 186 9.31 9.79 22.75
C SER A 186 10.54 9.01 23.23
N ASN A 187 10.34 7.77 23.70
CA ASN A 187 11.38 7.00 24.39
C ASN A 187 12.09 6.01 23.45
N HIS A 188 12.55 6.51 22.30
CA HIS A 188 13.25 5.74 21.28
C HIS A 188 14.60 6.39 20.96
N GLU A 189 15.56 5.64 20.43
CA GLU A 189 16.85 6.20 19.99
C GLU A 189 16.66 7.33 18.96
N TYR A 190 15.67 7.16 18.08
CA TYR A 190 15.25 8.14 17.08
C TYR A 190 13.76 8.43 17.26
N PRO A 191 13.35 9.31 18.18
CA PRO A 191 11.94 9.53 18.53
C PRO A 191 11.15 10.20 17.41
N ALA A 192 9.83 10.08 17.48
CA ALA A 192 8.94 10.82 16.59
C ALA A 192 9.08 12.34 16.80
N ARG A 193 9.11 13.08 15.69
CA ARG A 193 9.37 14.55 15.73
C ARG A 193 8.15 15.38 16.02
N ASN A 194 6.94 14.83 15.72
CA ASN A 194 5.68 15.54 15.92
C ASN A 194 4.61 14.61 16.54
N ILE A 195 4.80 14.34 17.85
CA ILE A 195 3.95 13.42 18.62
C ILE A 195 2.49 13.89 18.65
N GLU A 196 2.22 15.20 18.71
CA GLU A 196 0.86 15.75 18.70
C GLU A 196 0.11 15.39 17.40
N GLN A 197 0.80 15.46 16.27
CA GLN A 197 0.24 15.06 14.98
C GLN A 197 -0.05 13.56 14.93
N ASN A 198 0.87 12.72 15.43
CA ASN A 198 0.65 11.28 15.49
C ASN A 198 -0.59 10.92 16.32
N ILE A 199 -0.72 11.52 17.51
CA ILE A 199 -1.87 11.28 18.39
C ILE A 199 -3.18 11.70 17.71
N ALA A 200 -3.19 12.87 17.08
CA ALA A 200 -4.38 13.37 16.38
C ALA A 200 -4.77 12.44 15.21
N ASP A 201 -3.81 11.94 14.43
CA ASP A 201 -4.06 11.02 13.33
C ASP A 201 -4.50 9.63 13.83
N PHE A 202 -3.96 9.12 14.94
CA PHE A 202 -4.46 7.88 15.56
C PHE A 202 -5.90 8.03 16.08
N GLN A 203 -6.24 9.18 16.67
CA GLN A 203 -7.62 9.47 17.06
C GLN A 203 -8.55 9.54 15.84
N ALA A 204 -8.08 10.09 14.72
CA ALA A 204 -8.83 10.10 13.46
C ALA A 204 -9.05 8.67 12.90
N GLN A 205 -8.05 7.78 13.01
CA GLN A 205 -8.18 6.37 12.64
C GLN A 205 -9.19 5.64 13.55
N ILE A 206 -9.17 5.89 14.88
CA ILE A 206 -10.19 5.36 15.81
C ILE A 206 -11.58 5.86 15.43
N ALA A 207 -11.74 7.14 15.09
CA ALA A 207 -13.04 7.70 14.68
C ALA A 207 -13.54 7.07 13.37
N ALA A 208 -12.65 6.83 12.41
CA ALA A 208 -12.97 6.13 11.18
C ALA A 208 -13.43 4.69 11.45
N ASN A 209 -12.70 3.95 12.27
CA ASN A 209 -13.08 2.58 12.66
C ASN A 209 -14.41 2.54 13.40
N ASN A 210 -14.68 3.47 14.31
CA ASN A 210 -15.96 3.58 15.00
C ASN A 210 -17.13 3.79 14.01
N ARG A 211 -16.91 4.53 12.93
CA ARG A 211 -17.90 4.63 11.84
C ARG A 211 -18.16 3.28 11.20
N GLY A 212 -17.12 2.51 10.91
CA GLY A 212 -17.24 1.14 10.38
C GLY A 212 -18.01 0.21 11.29
N VAL A 213 -17.71 0.23 12.60
CA VAL A 213 -18.43 -0.55 13.63
C VAL A 213 -19.92 -0.21 13.62
N GLN A 214 -20.29 1.07 13.64
CA GLN A 214 -21.68 1.52 13.62
C GLN A 214 -22.43 1.07 12.37
N GLU A 215 -21.82 1.14 11.21
CA GLU A 215 -22.44 0.72 9.96
C GLU A 215 -22.60 -0.82 9.90
N LEU A 216 -21.61 -1.60 10.37
CA LEU A 216 -21.73 -3.06 10.48
C LEU A 216 -22.88 -3.47 11.42
N GLN A 217 -23.00 -2.81 12.59
CA GLN A 217 -24.11 -3.05 13.52
C GLN A 217 -25.46 -2.76 12.87
N LYS A 218 -25.60 -1.64 12.15
CA LYS A 218 -26.84 -1.29 11.44
C LYS A 218 -27.25 -2.32 10.38
N ILE A 219 -26.29 -2.89 9.63
CA ILE A 219 -26.64 -3.94 8.66
C ILE A 219 -27.00 -5.25 9.36
N CYS A 220 -26.40 -5.57 10.51
CA CYS A 220 -26.81 -6.72 11.33
C CYS A 220 -28.23 -6.56 11.88
N ASP A 221 -28.58 -5.37 12.37
CA ASP A 221 -29.96 -5.05 12.83
C ASP A 221 -30.98 -5.21 11.70
N ARG A 222 -30.59 -4.84 10.47
CA ARG A 222 -31.47 -4.88 9.30
C ARG A 222 -31.63 -6.28 8.70
N TYR A 223 -30.54 -7.05 8.62
CA TYR A 223 -30.47 -8.30 7.85
C TYR A 223 -30.23 -9.55 8.69
N THR A 224 -30.00 -9.44 9.99
CA THR A 224 -29.51 -10.42 10.95
C THR A 224 -27.99 -10.73 10.79
N LEU A 225 -27.34 -11.05 11.89
CA LEU A 225 -25.92 -11.41 11.93
C LEU A 225 -25.58 -12.59 11.01
N ASP A 226 -26.39 -13.66 11.06
CA ASP A 226 -26.16 -14.86 10.25
C ASP A 226 -26.21 -14.56 8.75
N THR A 227 -27.15 -13.69 8.33
CA THR A 227 -27.22 -13.25 6.91
C THR A 227 -25.98 -12.45 6.52
N VAL A 228 -25.55 -11.51 7.35
CA VAL A 228 -24.36 -10.68 7.08
C VAL A 228 -23.12 -11.57 6.96
N ARG A 229 -22.88 -12.48 7.91
CA ARG A 229 -21.76 -13.44 7.85
C ARG A 229 -21.80 -14.32 6.62
N ALA A 230 -22.98 -14.87 6.27
CA ALA A 230 -23.12 -15.72 5.07
C ALA A 230 -22.74 -14.95 3.79
N TYR A 231 -23.19 -13.68 3.67
CA TYR A 231 -22.88 -12.88 2.48
C TYR A 231 -21.43 -12.39 2.46
N MET A 232 -20.74 -12.23 3.59
CA MET A 232 -19.29 -12.04 3.60
C MET A 232 -18.56 -13.22 2.92
N GLY A 233 -18.93 -14.45 3.28
CA GLY A 233 -18.41 -15.65 2.63
C GLY A 233 -18.74 -15.70 1.13
N PHE A 234 -19.99 -15.44 0.74
CA PHE A 234 -20.38 -15.46 -0.67
C PHE A 234 -19.68 -14.40 -1.52
N VAL A 235 -19.37 -13.22 -0.97
CA VAL A 235 -18.58 -12.18 -1.63
C VAL A 235 -17.14 -12.66 -1.87
N GLN A 236 -16.54 -13.33 -0.90
CA GLN A 236 -15.21 -13.94 -1.06
C GLN A 236 -15.24 -15.10 -2.08
N ASP A 237 -16.25 -15.97 -2.04
CA ASP A 237 -16.39 -17.08 -2.99
C ASP A 237 -16.60 -16.58 -4.43
N ASN A 238 -17.33 -15.48 -4.61
CA ASN A 238 -17.48 -14.84 -5.92
C ASN A 238 -16.15 -14.29 -6.46
N ALA A 239 -15.34 -13.71 -5.59
CA ALA A 239 -14.00 -13.24 -5.96
C ALA A 239 -13.05 -14.40 -6.29
N GLU A 240 -13.10 -15.50 -5.54
CA GLU A 240 -12.38 -16.74 -5.83
C GLU A 240 -12.73 -17.27 -7.22
N GLU A 241 -14.03 -17.40 -7.54
CA GLU A 241 -14.46 -17.93 -8.83
C GLU A 241 -14.05 -17.01 -10.00
N SER A 242 -14.05 -15.69 -9.80
CA SER A 242 -13.58 -14.73 -10.80
C SER A 242 -12.09 -14.88 -11.08
N VAL A 243 -11.25 -15.10 -10.04
CA VAL A 243 -9.82 -15.39 -10.22
C VAL A 243 -9.62 -16.75 -10.90
N ARG A 244 -10.39 -17.80 -10.52
CA ARG A 244 -10.33 -19.12 -11.17
C ARG A 244 -10.65 -19.05 -12.66
N LYS A 245 -11.60 -18.21 -13.08
CA LYS A 245 -11.91 -17.95 -14.51
C LYS A 245 -10.70 -17.35 -15.23
N VAL A 246 -10.07 -16.34 -14.64
CA VAL A 246 -8.87 -15.71 -15.21
C VAL A 246 -7.74 -16.74 -15.34
N ILE A 247 -7.46 -17.51 -14.29
CA ILE A 247 -6.41 -18.55 -14.32
C ILE A 247 -6.62 -19.54 -15.47
N SER A 248 -7.86 -19.87 -15.83
CA SER A 248 -8.15 -20.78 -16.95
C SER A 248 -7.63 -20.28 -18.30
N SER A 249 -7.37 -18.99 -18.45
CA SER A 249 -6.83 -18.38 -19.67
C SER A 249 -5.33 -18.12 -19.62
N LEU A 250 -4.70 -18.31 -18.47
CA LEU A 250 -3.27 -18.09 -18.28
C LEU A 250 -2.45 -19.33 -18.64
N GLN A 251 -1.16 -19.11 -18.83
CA GLN A 251 -0.15 -20.13 -19.08
C GLN A 251 0.98 -20.02 -18.07
N ASP A 252 1.77 -21.08 -17.95
CA ASP A 252 3.01 -21.07 -17.18
C ASP A 252 3.94 -19.97 -17.68
N GLY A 253 4.65 -19.35 -16.75
CA GLY A 253 5.61 -18.32 -17.10
C GLY A 253 6.67 -18.12 -16.02
N GLU A 254 7.79 -17.56 -16.43
CA GLU A 254 8.86 -17.17 -15.52
C GLU A 254 9.44 -15.82 -15.95
N PHE A 255 9.90 -15.05 -14.99
CA PHE A 255 10.52 -13.76 -15.26
C PHE A 255 11.51 -13.38 -14.17
N ARG A 256 12.43 -12.46 -14.51
CA ARG A 256 13.41 -11.88 -13.60
C ARG A 256 13.50 -10.38 -13.79
N VAL A 257 13.65 -9.67 -12.69
CA VAL A 257 13.84 -8.23 -12.67
C VAL A 257 15.02 -7.90 -11.78
N GLN A 258 15.96 -7.12 -12.33
CA GLN A 258 17.08 -6.60 -11.58
C GLN A 258 16.74 -5.23 -10.97
N LEU A 259 17.27 -4.96 -9.77
CA LEU A 259 17.21 -3.68 -9.08
C LEU A 259 18.51 -2.87 -9.32
N ASP A 260 18.49 -1.58 -9.02
CA ASP A 260 19.65 -0.69 -9.15
C ASP A 260 20.84 -1.06 -8.23
N ASN A 261 20.60 -1.86 -7.19
CA ASN A 261 21.58 -2.38 -6.24
C ASN A 261 22.06 -3.81 -6.54
N ASP A 262 21.89 -4.28 -7.78
CA ASP A 262 22.24 -5.60 -8.28
C ASP A 262 21.44 -6.79 -7.68
N ALA A 263 20.48 -6.54 -6.81
CA ALA A 263 19.56 -7.59 -6.35
C ALA A 263 18.61 -8.01 -7.47
N GLU A 264 18.15 -9.24 -7.43
CA GLU A 264 17.27 -9.83 -8.43
C GLU A 264 16.01 -10.43 -7.78
N ILE A 265 14.85 -10.14 -8.37
CA ILE A 265 13.59 -10.80 -8.07
C ILE A 265 13.31 -11.78 -9.20
N GLN A 266 13.05 -13.04 -8.83
CA GLN A 266 12.66 -14.10 -9.76
C GLN A 266 11.28 -14.60 -9.37
N VAL A 267 10.43 -14.87 -10.36
CA VAL A 267 9.14 -15.55 -10.16
C VAL A 267 8.94 -16.63 -11.21
N SER A 268 8.40 -17.76 -10.79
CA SER A 268 7.87 -18.82 -11.63
C SER A 268 6.38 -18.98 -11.32
N ILE A 269 5.55 -18.99 -12.34
CA ILE A 269 4.10 -19.16 -12.23
C ILE A 269 3.73 -20.47 -12.92
N ALA A 270 3.17 -21.42 -12.18
CA ALA A 270 2.69 -22.70 -12.69
C ALA A 270 1.16 -22.78 -12.58
N ILE A 271 0.49 -23.08 -13.69
CA ILE A 271 -0.97 -23.11 -13.81
C ILE A 271 -1.49 -24.54 -13.77
N ALA A 272 -2.31 -24.86 -12.76
CA ALA A 272 -3.03 -26.12 -12.66
C ALA A 272 -4.42 -25.98 -13.32
N GLN A 273 -4.50 -26.26 -14.62
CA GLN A 273 -5.71 -26.05 -15.43
C GLN A 273 -6.94 -26.81 -14.90
N GLN A 274 -6.76 -28.03 -14.39
CA GLN A 274 -7.87 -28.84 -13.88
C GLN A 274 -8.53 -28.24 -12.65
N ASP A 275 -7.70 -27.72 -11.73
CA ASP A 275 -8.13 -27.13 -10.46
C ASP A 275 -8.40 -25.63 -10.60
N ARG A 276 -8.04 -25.03 -11.74
CA ARG A 276 -8.08 -23.59 -12.00
C ARG A 276 -7.38 -22.84 -10.86
N SER A 277 -6.17 -23.28 -10.52
CA SER A 277 -5.32 -22.70 -9.49
C SER A 277 -3.93 -22.39 -10.04
N ALA A 278 -3.18 -21.56 -9.34
CA ALA A 278 -1.82 -21.21 -9.73
C ALA A 278 -0.86 -21.27 -8.53
N THR A 279 0.37 -21.73 -8.79
CA THR A 279 1.48 -21.61 -7.84
C THR A 279 2.39 -20.50 -8.31
N ILE A 280 2.64 -19.53 -7.44
CA ILE A 280 3.53 -18.39 -7.63
C ILE A 280 4.74 -18.60 -6.74
N ASP A 281 5.87 -18.96 -7.34
CA ASP A 281 7.08 -19.33 -6.63
C ASP A 281 8.20 -18.30 -6.86
N PHE A 282 8.64 -17.64 -5.79
CA PHE A 282 9.73 -16.67 -5.77
C PHE A 282 11.09 -17.28 -5.42
N THR A 283 11.22 -18.62 -5.46
CA THR A 283 12.51 -19.30 -5.28
C THR A 283 13.51 -18.85 -6.34
N GLY A 284 14.74 -18.52 -5.92
CA GLY A 284 15.78 -17.93 -6.78
C GLY A 284 15.90 -16.41 -6.67
N THR A 285 14.99 -15.74 -5.97
CA THR A 285 15.15 -14.34 -5.59
C THR A 285 16.34 -14.17 -4.65
N SER A 286 17.04 -13.02 -4.74
CA SER A 286 18.19 -12.68 -3.92
C SER A 286 17.94 -12.89 -2.43
N ALA A 287 18.99 -13.31 -1.69
CA ALA A 287 18.95 -13.40 -0.24
C ALA A 287 18.63 -12.04 0.39
N GLN A 288 18.24 -12.05 1.67
CA GLN A 288 18.05 -10.83 2.47
C GLN A 288 19.24 -9.88 2.31
N LEU A 289 18.93 -8.61 2.03
CA LEU A 289 19.91 -7.56 1.77
C LEU A 289 20.34 -6.85 3.05
N ASN A 290 21.58 -6.38 3.09
CA ASN A 290 22.05 -5.45 4.11
C ASN A 290 21.68 -3.99 3.74
N SER A 291 20.40 -3.79 3.41
CA SER A 291 19.79 -2.52 3.03
C SER A 291 18.29 -2.59 3.26
N ASN A 292 17.59 -1.49 3.05
CA ASN A 292 16.14 -1.36 3.29
C ASN A 292 15.25 -1.83 2.13
N PHE A 293 15.80 -2.40 1.07
CA PHE A 293 15.05 -2.94 -0.09
C PHE A 293 14.45 -4.33 0.18
N ASN A 294 14.55 -4.86 1.39
CA ASN A 294 13.82 -6.07 1.75
C ASN A 294 12.33 -5.77 1.87
N ALA A 295 11.49 -6.63 1.30
CA ALA A 295 10.04 -6.52 1.38
C ALA A 295 9.48 -7.57 2.34
N PRO A 296 8.67 -7.21 3.34
CA PRO A 296 7.94 -8.20 4.14
C PRO A 296 7.05 -9.09 3.27
N SER A 297 6.82 -10.34 3.71
CA SER A 297 5.98 -11.31 2.97
C SER A 297 4.59 -10.76 2.67
N ALA A 298 4.01 -9.96 3.57
CA ALA A 298 2.73 -9.29 3.39
C ALA A 298 2.72 -8.34 2.17
N VAL A 299 3.84 -7.66 1.87
CA VAL A 299 3.99 -6.82 0.68
C VAL A 299 4.00 -7.67 -0.59
N THR A 300 4.69 -8.81 -0.57
CA THR A 300 4.73 -9.75 -1.71
C THR A 300 3.34 -10.31 -2.00
N GLN A 301 2.61 -10.73 -0.97
CA GLN A 301 1.22 -11.19 -1.08
C GLN A 301 0.30 -10.09 -1.64
N ALA A 302 0.48 -8.84 -1.19
CA ALA A 302 -0.27 -7.69 -1.71
C ALA A 302 -0.04 -7.48 -3.21
N ALA A 303 1.21 -7.62 -3.68
CA ALA A 303 1.55 -7.50 -5.09
C ALA A 303 0.91 -8.63 -5.94
N VAL A 304 0.94 -9.87 -5.45
CA VAL A 304 0.26 -11.01 -6.11
C VAL A 304 -1.25 -10.76 -6.18
N LEU A 305 -1.87 -10.39 -5.06
CA LEU A 305 -3.30 -10.08 -5.01
C LEU A 305 -3.68 -8.97 -6.00
N TYR A 306 -2.90 -7.89 -6.03
CA TYR A 306 -3.10 -6.77 -6.96
C TYR A 306 -3.06 -7.23 -8.42
N VAL A 307 -2.03 -7.99 -8.81
CA VAL A 307 -1.88 -8.45 -10.20
C VAL A 307 -3.06 -9.32 -10.61
N PHE A 308 -3.39 -10.36 -9.85
CA PHE A 308 -4.50 -11.26 -10.22
C PHE A 308 -5.85 -10.54 -10.19
N ARG A 309 -6.08 -9.60 -9.26
CA ARG A 309 -7.29 -8.77 -9.25
C ARG A 309 -7.40 -7.87 -10.48
N SER A 310 -6.27 -7.31 -10.96
CA SER A 310 -6.25 -6.44 -12.13
C SER A 310 -6.59 -7.15 -13.45
N LEU A 311 -6.53 -8.48 -13.47
CA LEU A 311 -6.90 -9.30 -14.63
C LEU A 311 -8.40 -9.60 -14.72
N ILE A 312 -9.17 -9.24 -13.70
CA ILE A 312 -10.61 -9.48 -13.63
C ILE A 312 -11.33 -8.26 -14.20
N GLU A 313 -12.13 -8.46 -15.25
CA GLU A 313 -12.92 -7.40 -15.89
C GLU A 313 -14.14 -7.00 -15.06
N GLU A 314 -14.70 -7.95 -14.29
CA GLU A 314 -15.89 -7.75 -13.47
C GLU A 314 -15.61 -6.79 -12.30
N ASN A 315 -16.59 -5.96 -11.97
CA ASN A 315 -16.48 -5.06 -10.82
C ASN A 315 -16.72 -5.81 -9.51
N ILE A 316 -15.70 -6.49 -9.00
CA ILE A 316 -15.71 -7.16 -7.71
C ILE A 316 -14.78 -6.41 -6.73
N PRO A 317 -15.08 -6.41 -5.42
CA PRO A 317 -14.13 -5.87 -4.44
C PRO A 317 -12.85 -6.72 -4.41
N LEU A 318 -11.73 -6.05 -4.14
CA LEU A 318 -10.51 -6.75 -3.78
C LEU A 318 -10.70 -7.33 -2.39
N ASN A 319 -10.66 -8.65 -2.26
CA ASN A 319 -10.83 -9.35 -0.97
C ASN A 319 -10.03 -10.65 -0.91
N ALA A 320 -10.06 -11.30 0.26
CA ALA A 320 -9.32 -12.54 0.52
C ALA A 320 -9.68 -13.70 -0.44
N GLY A 321 -10.88 -13.71 -0.99
CA GLY A 321 -11.28 -14.71 -1.99
C GLY A 321 -10.38 -14.75 -3.22
N CYS A 322 -9.81 -13.60 -3.60
CA CYS A 322 -8.90 -13.53 -4.74
C CYS A 322 -7.60 -14.36 -4.52
N LEU A 323 -7.19 -14.59 -3.28
CA LEU A 323 -5.99 -15.38 -2.96
C LEU A 323 -6.26 -16.87 -2.81
N LYS A 324 -7.51 -17.30 -2.58
CA LYS A 324 -7.84 -18.72 -2.33
C LYS A 324 -7.33 -19.69 -3.41
N PRO A 325 -7.40 -19.39 -4.73
CA PRO A 325 -6.88 -20.28 -5.77
C PRO A 325 -5.37 -20.18 -6.00
N LEU A 326 -4.65 -19.38 -5.20
CA LEU A 326 -3.22 -19.09 -5.38
C LEU A 326 -2.40 -19.68 -4.24
N THR A 327 -1.36 -20.45 -4.58
CA THR A 327 -0.32 -20.86 -3.64
C THR A 327 0.90 -19.98 -3.85
N ILE A 328 1.28 -19.21 -2.83
CA ILE A 328 2.42 -18.29 -2.90
C ILE A 328 3.57 -18.88 -2.09
N ILE A 329 4.72 -19.09 -2.74
CA ILE A 329 5.94 -19.62 -2.13
C ILE A 329 6.97 -18.50 -2.07
N ILE A 330 7.33 -18.08 -0.85
CA ILE A 330 8.33 -17.05 -0.59
C ILE A 330 9.36 -17.63 0.37
N PRO A 331 10.58 -17.96 -0.07
CA PRO A 331 11.61 -18.55 0.79
C PRO A 331 11.94 -17.65 1.97
N GLU A 332 12.03 -18.23 3.17
CA GLU A 332 12.47 -17.50 4.36
C GLU A 332 13.91 -17.01 4.21
N GLY A 333 14.21 -15.80 4.67
CA GLY A 333 15.55 -15.21 4.57
C GLY A 333 15.93 -14.73 3.18
N CYS A 334 15.00 -14.71 2.20
CA CYS A 334 15.19 -13.96 0.96
C CYS A 334 14.74 -12.50 1.15
N MET A 335 15.09 -11.63 0.19
CA MET A 335 14.72 -10.20 0.25
C MET A 335 13.20 -9.95 0.22
N LEU A 336 12.37 -10.95 -0.09
CA LEU A 336 10.90 -10.86 -0.09
C LEU A 336 10.25 -11.48 1.16
N ASN A 337 11.07 -11.99 2.07
CA ASN A 337 10.65 -12.52 3.37
C ASN A 337 11.82 -12.43 4.37
N PRO A 338 12.22 -11.19 4.71
CA PRO A 338 13.35 -10.93 5.58
C PRO A 338 13.04 -11.30 7.03
N VAL A 339 14.10 -11.59 7.80
CA VAL A 339 14.01 -11.83 9.23
C VAL A 339 14.50 -10.60 10.01
N TYR A 340 13.93 -10.40 11.21
CA TYR A 340 14.34 -9.34 12.14
C TYR A 340 15.86 -9.37 12.35
N PRO A 341 16.57 -8.23 12.44
CA PRO A 341 16.10 -6.84 12.40
C PRO A 341 16.31 -6.12 11.04
N ALA A 342 16.15 -6.80 9.91
CA ALA A 342 16.41 -6.24 8.60
C ALA A 342 15.57 -4.98 8.31
N ALA A 343 16.19 -3.94 7.75
CA ALA A 343 15.48 -2.77 7.27
C ALA A 343 14.57 -3.10 6.08
N VAL A 344 13.38 -2.46 6.00
CA VAL A 344 12.33 -2.81 5.03
C VAL A 344 11.61 -1.61 4.39
N VAL A 345 11.99 -0.37 4.72
CA VAL A 345 11.22 0.81 4.32
C VAL A 345 11.06 0.93 2.80
N ALA A 346 12.11 0.64 2.04
CA ALA A 346 12.07 0.62 0.57
C ALA A 346 11.31 -0.61 0.02
N GLY A 347 11.19 -1.68 0.79
CA GLY A 347 10.46 -2.87 0.39
C GLY A 347 9.00 -2.58 0.05
N ASN A 348 8.34 -1.79 0.87
CA ASN A 348 6.95 -1.39 0.69
C ASN A 348 6.73 -0.51 -0.55
N VAL A 349 7.68 0.34 -0.91
CA VAL A 349 7.51 1.40 -1.91
C VAL A 349 8.31 1.20 -3.20
N GLU A 350 9.41 0.46 -3.17
CA GLU A 350 10.28 0.22 -4.33
C GLU A 350 10.25 -1.24 -4.77
N THR A 351 10.54 -2.17 -3.84
CA THR A 351 10.55 -3.61 -4.15
C THR A 351 9.16 -4.09 -4.55
N SER A 352 8.10 -3.57 -3.95
CA SER A 352 6.71 -3.89 -4.30
C SER A 352 6.37 -3.60 -5.76
N GLN A 353 6.86 -2.47 -6.30
CA GLN A 353 6.70 -2.12 -7.72
C GLN A 353 7.42 -3.14 -8.61
N LYS A 354 8.62 -3.58 -8.21
CA LYS A 354 9.41 -4.57 -8.96
C LYS A 354 8.80 -5.96 -8.92
N ILE A 355 8.21 -6.37 -7.79
CA ILE A 355 7.44 -7.63 -7.70
C ILE A 355 6.29 -7.61 -8.70
N THR A 356 5.56 -6.51 -8.78
CA THR A 356 4.43 -6.34 -9.70
C THR A 356 4.88 -6.39 -11.17
N ASP A 357 5.95 -5.65 -11.51
CA ASP A 357 6.54 -5.70 -12.86
C ASP A 357 7.01 -7.12 -13.22
N CYS A 358 7.60 -7.85 -12.26
CA CYS A 358 8.06 -9.22 -12.44
C CYS A 358 6.89 -10.18 -12.72
N LEU A 359 5.79 -10.06 -11.98
CA LEU A 359 4.58 -10.85 -12.18
C LEU A 359 3.93 -10.60 -13.55
N TYR A 360 3.78 -9.34 -13.95
CA TYR A 360 3.24 -9.00 -15.28
C TYR A 360 4.14 -9.48 -16.41
N GLY A 361 5.47 -9.40 -16.21
CA GLY A 361 6.45 -9.94 -17.14
C GLY A 361 6.32 -11.46 -17.30
N ALA A 362 6.19 -12.21 -16.21
CA ALA A 362 5.99 -13.66 -16.23
C ALA A 362 4.68 -14.07 -16.93
N LEU A 363 3.61 -13.30 -16.73
CA LEU A 363 2.33 -13.51 -17.41
C LEU A 363 2.31 -13.03 -18.87
N GLY A 364 3.33 -12.29 -19.32
CA GLY A 364 3.42 -11.76 -20.68
C GLY A 364 2.37 -10.71 -21.03
N ILE A 365 1.81 -10.00 -20.04
CA ILE A 365 0.60 -9.17 -20.20
C ILE A 365 0.95 -7.69 -20.37
N MET A 366 1.93 -7.18 -19.60
CA MET A 366 2.25 -5.76 -19.52
C MET A 366 3.75 -5.56 -19.35
N ALA A 367 4.32 -4.60 -20.06
CA ALA A 367 5.69 -4.15 -19.87
C ALA A 367 5.84 -3.43 -18.50
N ALA A 368 7.07 -3.31 -18.00
CA ALA A 368 7.33 -2.67 -16.74
C ALA A 368 6.84 -1.21 -16.74
N SER A 369 6.18 -0.81 -15.66
CA SER A 369 5.89 0.59 -15.39
C SER A 369 7.14 1.30 -14.89
N GLN A 370 7.04 2.54 -14.40
CA GLN A 370 8.19 3.30 -13.88
C GLN A 370 9.04 2.54 -12.84
N GLY A 371 8.52 1.50 -12.20
CA GLY A 371 9.21 0.57 -11.31
C GLY A 371 9.75 1.19 -10.01
N THR A 372 9.19 2.31 -9.58
CA THR A 372 9.58 3.09 -8.39
C THR A 372 8.42 4.00 -7.99
N MET A 373 8.33 4.37 -6.72
CA MET A 373 7.40 5.41 -6.26
C MET A 373 8.06 6.78 -6.19
N ASN A 374 9.38 6.87 -6.45
CA ASN A 374 10.16 8.12 -6.37
C ASN A 374 9.88 8.86 -5.06
N ASN A 375 10.13 8.20 -3.94
CA ASN A 375 9.82 8.70 -2.60
C ASN A 375 10.72 9.88 -2.26
N PHE A 376 10.12 11.04 -2.09
CA PHE A 376 10.80 12.26 -1.76
C PHE A 376 10.37 12.76 -0.38
N THR A 377 11.33 12.87 0.54
CA THR A 377 11.10 13.46 1.85
C THR A 377 11.97 14.67 2.05
N PHE A 378 11.48 15.62 2.81
CA PHE A 378 12.30 16.72 3.31
C PHE A 378 11.77 17.22 4.65
N GLY A 379 12.68 17.80 5.42
CA GLY A 379 12.28 18.35 6.71
C GLY A 379 13.45 18.81 7.56
N ASN A 380 13.08 19.21 8.76
CA ASN A 380 13.97 19.56 9.86
C ASN A 380 13.25 19.26 11.20
N GLU A 381 13.64 19.84 12.31
CA GLU A 381 12.97 19.64 13.60
C GLU A 381 11.50 20.13 13.60
N LYS A 382 11.16 21.09 12.74
CA LYS A 382 9.82 21.71 12.67
C LYS A 382 8.92 21.11 11.60
N TYR A 383 9.48 20.70 10.47
CA TYR A 383 8.75 20.26 9.28
C TYR A 383 9.12 18.84 8.92
N GLN A 384 8.13 18.00 8.61
CA GLN A 384 8.30 16.65 8.08
C GLN A 384 7.32 16.47 6.92
N TYR A 385 7.86 16.22 5.74
CA TYR A 385 7.11 16.04 4.50
C TYR A 385 7.54 14.79 3.76
N TYR A 386 6.58 14.11 3.16
CA TYR A 386 6.78 12.95 2.29
C TYR A 386 5.82 13.00 1.10
N GLU A 387 6.30 12.64 -0.08
CA GLU A 387 5.47 12.42 -1.26
C GLU A 387 6.02 11.28 -2.13
N THR A 388 5.11 10.64 -2.88
CA THR A 388 5.44 9.75 -3.99
C THR A 388 5.19 10.51 -5.30
N ILE A 389 6.09 10.35 -6.28
CA ILE A 389 6.00 11.08 -7.55
C ILE A 389 5.69 10.09 -8.67
N CYS A 390 4.66 10.38 -9.47
CA CYS A 390 4.22 9.58 -10.59
C CYS A 390 5.28 9.50 -11.72
N GLY A 391 5.09 8.54 -12.63
CA GLY A 391 5.93 8.38 -13.81
C GLY A 391 5.15 7.79 -14.96
N GLY A 392 5.79 7.05 -15.87
CA GLY A 392 5.12 6.39 -16.97
C GLY A 392 4.65 4.98 -16.60
N SER A 393 3.42 4.59 -17.01
CA SER A 393 3.01 3.20 -16.93
C SER A 393 3.56 2.39 -18.11
N GLY A 394 3.71 1.08 -17.93
CA GLY A 394 4.03 0.16 -19.01
C GLY A 394 2.90 0.07 -20.04
N ALA A 395 3.22 -0.33 -21.27
CA ALA A 395 2.26 -0.68 -22.30
C ALA A 395 1.84 -2.16 -22.17
N GLY A 396 0.67 -2.50 -22.69
CA GLY A 396 0.16 -3.89 -22.73
C GLY A 396 -0.22 -4.33 -24.13
N GLN A 397 -0.83 -5.51 -24.23
CA GLN A 397 -1.16 -6.16 -25.51
C GLN A 397 -2.10 -5.34 -26.42
N SER A 398 -2.90 -4.42 -25.84
CA SER A 398 -3.91 -3.66 -26.57
C SER A 398 -3.97 -2.18 -26.21
N PHE A 399 -3.01 -1.68 -25.41
CA PHE A 399 -3.03 -0.30 -24.95
C PHE A 399 -1.63 0.29 -24.81
N ASN A 400 -1.53 1.61 -25.03
CA ASN A 400 -0.35 2.38 -24.70
C ASN A 400 -0.26 2.64 -23.20
N GLY A 401 0.95 2.78 -22.67
CA GLY A 401 1.17 3.29 -21.34
C GLY A 401 0.67 4.73 -21.18
N THR A 402 0.25 5.06 -19.97
CA THR A 402 -0.24 6.39 -19.59
C THR A 402 0.90 7.23 -19.06
N ASP A 403 0.95 8.50 -19.49
CA ASP A 403 1.93 9.48 -19.03
C ASP A 403 1.55 9.98 -17.62
N ALA A 404 2.53 10.25 -16.78
CA ALA A 404 2.38 10.96 -15.51
C ALA A 404 1.32 10.34 -14.57
N VAL A 405 1.35 9.03 -14.36
CA VAL A 405 0.38 8.28 -13.55
C VAL A 405 1.06 7.53 -12.41
N GLN A 406 0.41 7.45 -11.26
CA GLN A 406 0.79 6.48 -10.22
C GLN A 406 0.49 5.07 -10.69
N THR A 407 1.38 4.13 -10.41
CA THR A 407 1.29 2.76 -10.93
C THR A 407 1.27 1.72 -9.82
N HIS A 408 0.56 0.63 -10.06
CA HIS A 408 0.58 -0.60 -9.27
C HIS A 408 0.25 -0.37 -7.79
N MET A 409 1.27 -0.35 -6.94
CA MET A 409 1.13 -0.48 -5.50
C MET A 409 0.78 0.83 -4.79
N THR A 410 0.72 1.94 -5.50
CA THR A 410 0.28 3.24 -4.97
C THR A 410 -0.64 3.98 -5.95
N ASN A 411 -1.56 4.75 -5.39
CA ASN A 411 -2.42 5.71 -6.09
C ASN A 411 -2.58 7.00 -5.26
N SER A 412 -1.65 7.25 -4.33
CA SER A 412 -1.68 8.45 -3.48
C SER A 412 -1.63 9.72 -4.33
N ARG A 413 -2.24 10.79 -3.84
CA ARG A 413 -2.22 12.08 -4.49
C ARG A 413 -0.93 12.83 -4.17
N LEU A 414 -0.56 13.79 -5.01
CA LEU A 414 0.38 14.83 -4.64
C LEU A 414 -0.33 15.91 -3.82
N THR A 415 0.40 16.54 -2.92
CA THR A 415 -0.10 17.73 -2.22
C THR A 415 -0.29 18.85 -3.23
N ASP A 416 -1.43 19.53 -3.16
CA ASP A 416 -1.69 20.74 -3.95
C ASP A 416 -0.55 21.75 -3.75
N PRO A 417 -0.02 22.39 -4.81
CA PRO A 417 1.08 23.33 -4.71
C PRO A 417 0.83 24.48 -3.72
N GLU A 418 -0.39 25.01 -3.67
CA GLU A 418 -0.74 26.10 -2.74
C GLU A 418 -0.69 25.62 -1.28
N VAL A 419 -1.17 24.41 -1.00
CA VAL A 419 -1.11 23.79 0.34
C VAL A 419 0.34 23.50 0.71
N LEU A 420 1.13 22.95 -0.23
CA LEU A 420 2.55 22.65 -0.03
C LEU A 420 3.33 23.91 0.37
N GLU A 421 3.19 24.99 -0.41
CA GLU A 421 3.90 26.25 -0.24
C GLU A 421 3.44 27.06 0.98
N LEU A 422 2.18 26.84 1.42
CA LEU A 422 1.64 27.44 2.64
C LEU A 422 2.16 26.74 3.91
N ARG A 423 2.23 25.41 3.87
CA ARG A 423 2.59 24.61 5.05
C ARG A 423 4.10 24.43 5.23
N PHE A 424 4.86 24.46 4.15
CA PHE A 424 6.30 24.21 4.13
C PHE A 424 7.06 25.35 3.45
N PRO A 425 8.27 25.70 3.91
CA PRO A 425 9.05 26.78 3.30
C PRO A 425 9.76 26.32 2.01
N VAL A 426 8.97 25.90 1.04
CA VAL A 426 9.39 25.48 -0.31
C VAL A 426 8.56 26.14 -1.40
N LEU A 427 9.00 26.07 -2.64
CA LEU A 427 8.23 26.48 -3.83
C LEU A 427 8.33 25.42 -4.91
N LEU A 428 7.20 25.03 -5.48
CA LEU A 428 7.15 24.18 -6.66
C LEU A 428 7.50 25.02 -7.90
N LYS A 429 8.65 24.78 -8.50
CA LYS A 429 9.15 25.52 -9.67
C LYS A 429 8.76 24.91 -11.01
N ASP A 430 8.60 23.59 -11.05
CA ASP A 430 8.23 22.86 -12.25
C ASP A 430 7.56 21.53 -11.87
N PHE A 431 6.48 21.21 -12.56
CA PHE A 431 5.88 19.89 -12.59
C PHE A 431 5.33 19.65 -14.00
N SER A 432 6.09 18.94 -14.82
CA SER A 432 5.82 18.80 -16.24
C SER A 432 6.09 17.36 -16.72
N ILE A 433 5.46 16.97 -17.82
CA ILE A 433 5.72 15.68 -18.46
C ILE A 433 7.13 15.68 -19.06
N ARG A 434 7.88 14.60 -18.83
CA ARG A 434 9.20 14.32 -19.39
C ARG A 434 9.01 13.63 -20.75
N GLU A 435 8.80 14.41 -21.79
CA GLU A 435 8.56 13.92 -23.15
C GLU A 435 9.62 12.92 -23.63
N ASN A 436 9.21 11.94 -24.43
CA ASN A 436 10.05 10.90 -25.01
C ASN A 436 10.80 10.04 -23.98
N SER A 437 10.25 9.89 -22.76
CA SER A 437 10.81 8.99 -21.75
C SER A 437 10.19 7.59 -21.74
N GLY A 438 8.99 7.42 -22.32
CA GLY A 438 8.36 6.11 -22.53
C GLY A 438 9.11 5.28 -23.58
N GLY A 439 9.15 3.95 -23.39
CA GLY A 439 9.74 3.01 -24.34
C GLY A 439 8.90 2.88 -25.61
N GLU A 440 9.56 2.79 -26.76
CA GLU A 440 8.92 2.57 -28.06
C GLU A 440 8.45 1.11 -28.20
N GLY A 441 7.45 0.86 -29.04
CA GLY A 441 6.90 -0.45 -29.34
C GLY A 441 5.66 -0.32 -30.21
N LYS A 442 5.03 -1.44 -30.58
CA LYS A 442 3.69 -1.41 -31.19
C LYS A 442 2.73 -0.62 -30.31
N TYR A 443 2.85 -0.76 -29.01
CA TYR A 443 2.24 0.08 -28.00
C TYR A 443 3.35 0.76 -27.18
N ARG A 444 3.29 2.09 -27.10
CA ARG A 444 4.30 2.92 -26.45
C ARG A 444 4.10 2.94 -24.95
N GLY A 445 5.18 2.85 -24.16
CA GLY A 445 5.17 3.12 -22.72
C GLY A 445 4.86 4.60 -22.41
N GLY A 446 4.30 4.87 -21.25
CA GLY A 446 3.98 6.21 -20.78
C GLY A 446 5.23 7.02 -20.41
N ASN A 447 5.12 8.33 -20.49
CA ASN A 447 6.18 9.26 -20.09
C ASN A 447 6.19 9.52 -18.59
N GLY A 448 7.39 9.69 -18.02
CA GLY A 448 7.61 10.19 -16.66
C GLY A 448 7.35 11.69 -16.54
N VAL A 449 7.70 12.24 -15.37
CA VAL A 449 7.56 13.65 -15.07
C VAL A 449 8.89 14.25 -14.62
N ARG A 450 8.98 15.58 -14.67
CA ARG A 450 10.00 16.38 -14.01
C ARG A 450 9.35 17.19 -12.90
N ARG A 451 9.91 17.12 -11.68
CA ARG A 451 9.47 17.87 -10.51
C ARG A 451 10.65 18.64 -9.93
N LYS A 452 10.47 19.96 -9.74
CA LYS A 452 11.49 20.85 -9.18
C LYS A 452 10.96 21.58 -7.97
N VAL A 453 11.61 21.38 -6.82
CA VAL A 453 11.24 22.00 -5.55
C VAL A 453 12.38 22.90 -5.07
N LEU A 454 12.10 24.20 -4.94
CA LEU A 454 13.03 25.20 -4.41
C LEU A 454 12.87 25.29 -2.89
N PHE A 455 13.97 25.21 -2.17
CA PHE A 455 14.01 25.37 -0.71
C PHE A 455 14.19 26.84 -0.32
N ARG A 456 13.43 27.30 0.67
CA ARG A 456 13.46 28.68 1.17
C ARG A 456 14.19 28.80 2.51
N GLU A 457 14.42 27.70 3.18
CA GLU A 457 15.24 27.60 4.40
C GLU A 457 16.00 26.27 4.42
N LYS A 458 16.94 26.14 5.38
CA LYS A 458 17.75 24.95 5.53
C LYS A 458 16.91 23.74 5.96
N MET A 459 17.04 22.62 5.23
CA MET A 459 16.40 21.33 5.50
C MET A 459 17.25 20.18 5.03
N THR A 460 17.01 18.98 5.54
CA THR A 460 17.51 17.75 4.95
C THR A 460 16.47 17.23 3.97
N ALA A 461 16.88 16.91 2.74
CA ALA A 461 16.06 16.27 1.72
C ALA A 461 16.58 14.87 1.41
N ASN A 462 15.67 13.92 1.22
CA ASN A 462 16.02 12.54 0.89
C ASN A 462 15.26 12.09 -0.35
N ILE A 463 15.90 11.29 -1.15
CA ILE A 463 15.29 10.53 -2.25
C ILE A 463 15.52 9.04 -2.03
N LEU A 464 14.44 8.27 -2.07
CA LEU A 464 14.44 6.82 -2.06
C LEU A 464 13.73 6.34 -3.31
N SER A 465 14.48 5.87 -4.29
CA SER A 465 13.97 5.56 -5.63
C SER A 465 14.73 4.41 -6.28
N SER A 466 14.22 3.94 -7.40
CA SER A 466 14.80 2.93 -8.26
C SER A 466 14.75 3.38 -9.72
N CYS A 467 15.20 2.51 -10.62
CA CYS A 467 15.23 2.77 -12.06
C CYS A 467 16.03 4.03 -12.42
N ARG A 468 17.18 4.20 -11.78
CA ARG A 468 18.19 5.21 -12.11
C ARG A 468 19.37 4.59 -12.90
N LYS A 469 19.57 3.26 -12.75
CA LYS A 469 20.58 2.46 -13.47
C LYS A 469 19.92 1.40 -14.35
N VAL A 470 18.96 0.65 -13.81
CA VAL A 470 18.21 -0.39 -14.52
C VAL A 470 16.92 0.21 -15.07
N ALA A 471 16.78 0.22 -16.40
CA ALA A 471 15.61 0.79 -17.07
C ALA A 471 14.35 -0.07 -16.88
N PRO A 472 13.15 0.53 -16.82
CA PRO A 472 11.89 -0.20 -16.91
C PRO A 472 11.82 -0.99 -18.21
N LEU A 473 11.68 -2.33 -18.10
CA LEU A 473 11.80 -3.23 -19.24
C LEU A 473 10.61 -3.12 -20.20
N GLY A 474 10.88 -3.11 -21.49
CA GLY A 474 9.89 -3.39 -22.52
C GLY A 474 9.56 -4.89 -22.57
N LEU A 475 8.46 -5.26 -23.22
CA LEU A 475 8.02 -6.64 -23.33
C LEU A 475 7.72 -7.02 -24.79
N LEU A 476 7.96 -8.29 -25.15
CA LEU A 476 7.68 -8.89 -26.47
C LEU A 476 8.24 -8.06 -27.67
N GLY A 477 9.45 -7.50 -27.52
CA GLY A 477 10.11 -6.70 -28.54
C GLY A 477 9.91 -5.20 -28.42
N GLY A 478 9.13 -4.72 -27.45
CA GLY A 478 9.08 -3.30 -27.09
C GLY A 478 10.38 -2.84 -26.41
N ALA A 479 10.74 -1.57 -26.60
CA ALA A 479 11.91 -0.96 -25.98
C ALA A 479 11.68 -0.62 -24.51
N SER A 480 12.75 -0.57 -23.73
CA SER A 480 12.71 -0.11 -22.34
C SER A 480 12.39 1.39 -22.25
N GLY A 481 11.71 1.79 -21.17
CA GLY A 481 11.55 3.19 -20.81
C GLY A 481 12.90 3.82 -20.41
N LYS A 482 13.00 5.16 -20.45
CA LYS A 482 14.20 5.85 -19.99
C LYS A 482 14.30 5.85 -18.47
N VAL A 483 15.50 5.62 -17.94
CA VAL A 483 15.79 5.73 -16.51
C VAL A 483 15.50 7.14 -15.98
N GLY A 484 15.17 7.23 -14.70
CA GLY A 484 15.02 8.49 -13.99
C GLY A 484 16.36 9.15 -13.67
N LYS A 485 16.31 10.39 -13.17
CA LYS A 485 17.48 11.15 -12.67
C LYS A 485 17.11 11.95 -11.44
N ASN A 486 18.03 12.02 -10.49
CA ASN A 486 17.93 12.86 -9.32
C ASN A 486 19.14 13.80 -9.28
N TYR A 487 18.93 15.09 -9.01
CA TYR A 487 20.02 16.04 -8.86
C TYR A 487 19.59 17.28 -8.08
N VAL A 488 20.57 17.99 -7.55
CA VAL A 488 20.38 19.27 -6.89
C VAL A 488 21.00 20.37 -7.74
N ILE A 489 20.30 21.47 -7.92
CA ILE A 489 20.84 22.71 -8.46
C ILE A 489 21.06 23.63 -7.27
N ARG A 490 22.33 23.90 -6.94
CA ARG A 490 22.71 24.82 -5.86
C ARG A 490 22.37 26.26 -6.24
N LYS A 491 22.27 27.12 -5.25
CA LYS A 491 21.97 28.55 -5.44
C LYS A 491 22.94 29.26 -6.41
N ASP A 492 24.17 28.79 -6.51
CA ASP A 492 25.21 29.32 -7.45
C ASP A 492 25.07 28.74 -8.87
N GLY A 493 24.10 27.85 -9.12
CA GLY A 493 23.86 27.19 -10.39
C GLY A 493 24.64 25.90 -10.61
N LYS A 494 25.45 25.46 -9.65
CA LYS A 494 26.16 24.16 -9.73
C LYS A 494 25.16 23.02 -9.63
N GLU A 495 25.28 22.03 -10.53
CA GLU A 495 24.51 20.79 -10.49
C GLU A 495 25.28 19.70 -9.75
N GLU A 496 24.59 18.98 -8.87
CA GLU A 496 25.07 17.80 -8.14
C GLU A 496 24.20 16.61 -8.47
N ILE A 497 24.72 15.63 -9.22
CA ILE A 497 23.99 14.40 -9.57
C ILE A 497 23.93 13.50 -8.34
N LEU A 498 22.76 12.92 -8.10
CA LEU A 498 22.50 12.02 -7.00
C LEU A 498 22.24 10.59 -7.50
N ASP A 499 22.54 9.62 -6.66
CA ASP A 499 22.16 8.21 -6.87
C ASP A 499 20.63 7.99 -6.72
N SER A 500 20.20 6.74 -6.91
CA SER A 500 18.81 6.32 -6.67
C SER A 500 18.36 6.55 -5.21
N THR A 501 19.30 6.45 -4.28
CA THR A 501 19.09 6.77 -2.85
C THR A 501 20.11 7.81 -2.41
N ALA A 502 19.64 8.91 -1.83
CA ALA A 502 20.53 9.98 -1.36
C ALA A 502 19.89 10.80 -0.23
N THR A 503 20.74 11.31 0.64
CA THR A 503 20.42 12.33 1.64
C THR A 503 21.25 13.57 1.35
N VAL A 504 20.61 14.74 1.30
CA VAL A 504 21.25 16.01 0.93
C VAL A 504 20.83 17.12 1.86
N ASP A 505 21.79 17.87 2.37
CA ASP A 505 21.52 19.13 3.06
C ASP A 505 21.22 20.23 2.02
N MET A 506 20.01 20.77 2.11
CA MET A 506 19.52 21.85 1.25
C MET A 506 19.62 23.17 1.99
N GLU A 507 20.18 24.17 1.31
CA GLU A 507 20.23 25.55 1.80
C GLU A 507 19.15 26.41 1.12
N SER A 508 18.88 27.58 1.69
CA SER A 508 17.94 28.53 1.07
C SER A 508 18.41 28.99 -0.32
N GLY A 509 17.59 28.70 -1.34
CA GLY A 509 17.88 28.95 -2.73
C GLY A 509 18.32 27.73 -3.55
N ASP A 510 18.58 26.59 -2.89
CA ASP A 510 18.84 25.33 -3.57
C ASP A 510 17.56 24.72 -4.12
N MET A 511 17.67 23.96 -5.20
CA MET A 511 16.55 23.31 -5.87
C MET A 511 16.81 21.80 -6.01
N PHE A 512 15.89 20.98 -5.50
CA PHE A 512 15.90 19.54 -5.72
C PHE A 512 15.11 19.21 -6.99
N VAL A 513 15.68 18.39 -7.87
CA VAL A 513 15.09 18.01 -9.16
C VAL A 513 14.99 16.51 -9.26
N ILE A 514 13.80 16.02 -9.58
CA ILE A 514 13.50 14.61 -9.80
C ILE A 514 12.91 14.47 -11.20
N GLU A 515 13.57 13.69 -12.05
CA GLU A 515 13.06 13.24 -13.35
C GLU A 515 12.68 11.77 -13.21
N THR A 516 11.39 11.45 -13.29
CA THR A 516 10.91 10.07 -13.07
C THR A 516 11.05 9.22 -14.32
N PRO A 517 11.15 7.89 -14.19
CA PRO A 517 11.26 6.99 -15.33
C PRO A 517 10.00 6.97 -16.20
N GLY A 518 10.17 6.66 -17.48
CA GLY A 518 9.07 6.25 -18.35
C GLY A 518 8.78 4.76 -18.21
N GLY A 519 7.60 4.31 -18.65
CA GLY A 519 7.24 2.90 -18.74
C GLY A 519 7.82 2.21 -19.98
N GLY A 520 7.92 0.88 -19.95
CA GLY A 520 8.36 0.07 -21.11
C GLY A 520 7.31 0.00 -22.21
N GLY A 521 7.75 -0.11 -23.47
CA GLY A 521 6.92 -0.38 -24.63
C GLY A 521 6.56 -1.87 -24.76
N PHE A 522 5.55 -2.19 -25.55
CA PHE A 522 5.05 -3.54 -25.75
C PHE A 522 4.96 -3.89 -27.24
N GLY A 523 5.47 -5.06 -27.62
CA GLY A 523 5.44 -5.58 -28.98
C GLY A 523 6.42 -4.89 -29.93
N MET A 524 6.79 -5.59 -31.00
CA MET A 524 7.66 -5.04 -32.06
C MET A 524 6.91 -3.95 -32.85
N ILE A 525 7.66 -2.95 -33.27
CA ILE A 525 7.21 -1.98 -34.28
C ILE A 525 7.27 -2.69 -35.63
N ASP A 526 6.19 -2.69 -36.38
CA ASP A 526 6.12 -3.26 -37.75
C ASP A 526 7.02 -2.54 -38.71
#